data_2626847ec3d4d3b25db6838412e0246f
#
_entry.id   2626847ec3d4d3b25db6838412e0246f
#
_cell.length_a   1.000
_cell.length_b   1.000
_cell.length_c   1.000
_cell.angle_alpha   90.00
_cell.angle_beta   90.00
_cell.angle_gamma   90.00
#
_symmetry.space_group_name_H-M   'P 1'
#
loop_
_entity.id
_entity.type
_entity.pdbx_description
1 polymer ?
#
loop_
_entity_poly.entity_id
_entity_poly.type
_entity_poly.pdbx_seq_one_letter_code
_entity_poly.pdbx_strand_id
1 'polypeptide(L)'
;HGHGDHIGDSFSIAERCGSLFICCNELANYCSSKGFKAHNMHIGGSHNFEFGRVKFTIAHHGSMTPDNYYAGEASGVILSIDGKNLYHTGDTGLFYDMKLIGEMTPLDYMLLPIGDNYTMGITDAVKAVELANPKTAIPMHYNTFPVIHSDPEEFKKRVETLGKKAIVLKFGQEILL
;
A
#
# COMPACT_ATOMS: atom_id res chain seq x y z
N HIS A 1 -6.74 -1.61 -4.10
CA HIS A 1 -8.12 -2.07 -4.06
C HIS A 1 -9.09 -1.07 -4.67
N GLY A 2 -10.38 -1.45 -4.81
CA GLY A 2 -11.34 -0.71 -5.62
C GLY A 2 -12.02 0.50 -4.98
N HIS A 3 -11.75 0.85 -3.72
CA HIS A 3 -12.40 1.99 -3.08
C HIS A 3 -12.07 3.31 -3.78
N GLY A 4 -12.99 4.28 -3.69
CA GLY A 4 -12.91 5.53 -4.45
C GLY A 4 -11.68 6.37 -4.15
N ASP A 5 -11.23 6.40 -2.90
CA ASP A 5 -10.03 7.10 -2.45
C ASP A 5 -8.71 6.42 -2.89
N HIS A 6 -8.77 5.16 -3.35
CA HIS A 6 -7.64 4.41 -3.92
C HIS A 6 -7.64 4.41 -5.44
N ILE A 7 -8.81 4.24 -6.08
CA ILE A 7 -8.92 4.47 -7.54
C ILE A 7 -8.59 5.94 -7.83
N GLY A 8 -9.16 6.88 -7.05
CA GLY A 8 -8.86 8.30 -7.12
C GLY A 8 -8.75 8.79 -8.57
N ASP A 9 -7.65 9.48 -8.86
CA ASP A 9 -7.34 10.03 -10.19
C ASP A 9 -6.64 9.05 -11.14
N SER A 10 -6.60 7.75 -10.80
CA SER A 10 -5.83 6.76 -11.57
C SER A 10 -6.24 6.68 -13.04
N PHE A 11 -7.53 6.83 -13.37
CA PHE A 11 -8.00 6.83 -14.75
C PHE A 11 -7.50 8.05 -15.53
N SER A 12 -7.60 9.25 -14.96
CA SER A 12 -7.10 10.47 -15.60
C SER A 12 -5.58 10.47 -15.77
N ILE A 13 -4.87 9.90 -14.80
CA ILE A 13 -3.41 9.69 -14.89
C ILE A 13 -3.09 8.70 -16.00
N ALA A 14 -3.78 7.56 -16.05
CA ALA A 14 -3.54 6.54 -17.07
C ALA A 14 -3.85 7.04 -18.47
N GLU A 15 -4.91 7.82 -18.65
CA GLU A 15 -5.25 8.45 -19.93
C GLU A 15 -4.16 9.41 -20.39
N ARG A 16 -3.68 10.28 -19.51
CA ARG A 16 -2.64 11.26 -19.82
C ARG A 16 -1.26 10.63 -20.08
N CYS A 17 -0.90 9.59 -19.31
CA CYS A 17 0.44 9.00 -19.33
C CYS A 17 0.54 7.69 -20.11
N GLY A 18 -0.59 7.13 -20.56
CA GLY A 18 -0.62 5.79 -21.17
C GLY A 18 -0.24 4.67 -20.18
N SER A 19 -0.49 4.88 -18.86
CA SER A 19 -0.05 3.96 -17.82
C SER A 19 -0.80 2.64 -17.86
N LEU A 20 -0.12 1.57 -17.41
CA LEU A 20 -0.67 0.24 -17.22
C LEU A 20 -1.22 0.11 -15.79
N PHE A 21 -2.47 -0.32 -15.64
CA PHE A 21 -3.00 -0.76 -14.35
C PHE A 21 -2.43 -2.15 -14.00
N ILE A 22 -1.86 -2.29 -12.80
CA ILE A 22 -1.43 -3.57 -12.25
C ILE A 22 -2.26 -3.80 -11.00
N CYS A 23 -3.21 -4.75 -11.05
CA CYS A 23 -4.18 -4.96 -9.98
C CYS A 23 -4.71 -6.40 -9.96
N CYS A 24 -5.56 -6.73 -8.98
CA CYS A 24 -6.21 -8.03 -8.95
C CYS A 24 -7.12 -8.22 -10.19
N ASN A 25 -7.41 -9.48 -10.52
CA ASN A 25 -8.10 -9.84 -11.76
C ASN A 25 -9.43 -9.09 -11.96
N GLU A 26 -10.25 -8.98 -10.92
CA GLU A 26 -11.56 -8.34 -10.98
C GLU A 26 -11.43 -6.84 -11.27
N LEU A 27 -10.51 -6.18 -10.59
CA LEU A 27 -10.24 -4.76 -10.83
C LEU A 27 -9.58 -4.53 -12.20
N ALA A 28 -8.73 -5.46 -12.66
CA ALA A 28 -8.15 -5.38 -14.00
C ALA A 28 -9.22 -5.49 -15.09
N ASN A 29 -10.21 -6.39 -14.91
CA ASN A 29 -11.35 -6.50 -15.81
C ASN A 29 -12.20 -5.22 -15.81
N TYR A 30 -12.41 -4.64 -14.63
CA TYR A 30 -13.09 -3.34 -14.51
C TYR A 30 -12.33 -2.23 -15.25
N CYS A 31 -11.01 -2.09 -15.06
CA CYS A 31 -10.19 -1.11 -15.79
C CYS A 31 -10.25 -1.34 -17.32
N SER A 32 -10.16 -2.59 -17.74
CA SER A 32 -10.25 -2.98 -19.16
C SER A 32 -11.62 -2.63 -19.76
N SER A 33 -12.70 -2.82 -19.00
CA SER A 33 -14.05 -2.43 -19.44
C SER A 33 -14.24 -0.93 -19.63
N LYS A 34 -13.39 -0.11 -18.97
CA LYS A 34 -13.31 1.35 -19.14
C LYS A 34 -12.35 1.77 -20.26
N GLY A 35 -11.74 0.80 -20.99
CA GLY A 35 -10.83 1.07 -22.10
C GLY A 35 -9.35 1.21 -21.73
N PHE A 36 -8.96 0.93 -20.51
CA PHE A 36 -7.58 1.05 -20.06
C PHE A 36 -6.81 -0.27 -20.16
N LYS A 37 -5.49 -0.16 -20.36
CA LYS A 37 -4.59 -1.32 -20.30
C LYS A 37 -4.46 -1.79 -18.87
N ALA A 38 -4.61 -3.09 -18.63
CA ALA A 38 -4.45 -3.68 -17.31
C ALA A 38 -3.69 -5.00 -17.38
N HIS A 39 -2.84 -5.25 -16.37
CA HIS A 39 -2.19 -6.51 -16.11
C HIS A 39 -2.76 -7.09 -14.82
N ASN A 40 -3.39 -8.24 -14.94
CA ASN A 40 -4.01 -8.91 -13.80
C ASN A 40 -3.02 -9.77 -13.02
N MET A 41 -3.09 -9.67 -11.72
CA MET A 41 -2.34 -10.51 -10.78
C MET A 41 -3.27 -10.99 -9.65
N HIS A 42 -2.77 -11.86 -8.80
CA HIS A 42 -3.46 -12.25 -7.56
C HIS A 42 -2.51 -12.20 -6.36
N ILE A 43 -3.08 -12.16 -5.16
CA ILE A 43 -2.35 -12.24 -3.90
C ILE A 43 -1.39 -13.43 -3.93
N GLY A 44 -0.14 -13.20 -3.52
CA GLY A 44 0.96 -14.17 -3.56
C GLY A 44 1.68 -14.23 -4.90
N GLY A 45 1.05 -13.76 -5.99
CA GLY A 45 1.66 -13.69 -7.31
C GLY A 45 2.69 -12.56 -7.44
N SER A 46 3.57 -12.69 -8.42
CA SER A 46 4.56 -11.67 -8.76
C SER A 46 4.87 -11.71 -10.25
N HIS A 47 5.26 -10.54 -10.80
CA HIS A 47 5.65 -10.40 -12.19
C HIS A 47 6.83 -9.42 -12.33
N ASN A 48 7.71 -9.69 -13.30
CA ASN A 48 8.81 -8.78 -13.67
C ASN A 48 8.36 -7.90 -14.82
N PHE A 49 8.37 -6.60 -14.60
CA PHE A 49 8.16 -5.57 -15.62
C PHE A 49 9.51 -4.92 -16.00
N GLU A 50 9.54 -4.11 -17.05
CA GLU A 50 10.75 -3.39 -17.46
C GLU A 50 11.32 -2.47 -16.37
N PHE A 51 10.43 -1.91 -15.52
CA PHE A 51 10.82 -1.01 -14.43
C PHE A 51 11.22 -1.73 -13.13
N GLY A 52 10.98 -3.04 -13.01
CA GLY A 52 11.24 -3.79 -11.78
C GLY A 52 10.21 -4.89 -11.53
N ARG A 53 10.23 -5.46 -10.33
CA ARG A 53 9.35 -6.57 -9.94
C ARG A 53 8.22 -6.06 -9.04
N VAL A 54 7.01 -6.52 -9.33
CA VAL A 54 5.81 -6.32 -8.51
C VAL A 54 5.40 -7.66 -7.91
N LYS A 55 5.13 -7.70 -6.59
CA LYS A 55 4.55 -8.85 -5.90
C LYS A 55 3.34 -8.37 -5.07
N PHE A 56 2.22 -9.08 -5.17
CA PHE A 56 1.05 -8.82 -4.33
C PHE A 56 1.11 -9.63 -3.04
N THR A 57 0.76 -8.97 -1.95
CA THR A 57 0.59 -9.57 -0.62
C THR A 57 -0.87 -9.49 -0.19
N ILE A 58 -1.24 -10.24 0.82
CA ILE A 58 -2.56 -10.08 1.44
C ILE A 58 -2.69 -8.68 2.05
N ALA A 59 -3.91 -8.15 2.03
CA ALA A 59 -4.35 -7.03 2.85
C ALA A 59 -5.76 -7.33 3.38
N HIS A 60 -5.95 -7.22 4.68
CA HIS A 60 -7.25 -7.48 5.30
C HIS A 60 -8.15 -6.26 5.20
N HIS A 61 -8.83 -6.13 4.06
CA HIS A 61 -9.72 -5.00 3.76
C HIS A 61 -10.74 -5.37 2.69
N GLY A 62 -11.81 -4.59 2.56
CA GLY A 62 -12.79 -4.75 1.48
C GLY A 62 -12.31 -4.17 0.16
N SER A 63 -12.99 -4.52 -0.94
CA SER A 63 -12.66 -3.99 -2.25
C SER A 63 -13.89 -3.94 -3.15
N MET A 64 -14.41 -2.73 -3.36
CA MET A 64 -15.56 -2.44 -4.22
C MET A 64 -15.37 -1.08 -4.87
N THR A 65 -15.73 -0.94 -6.14
CA THR A 65 -15.65 0.34 -6.82
C THR A 65 -16.80 1.29 -6.41
N PRO A 66 -16.68 2.62 -6.62
CA PRO A 66 -17.75 3.56 -6.30
C PRO A 66 -19.09 3.29 -7.01
N ASP A 67 -19.04 2.61 -8.17
CA ASP A 67 -20.21 2.18 -8.93
C ASP A 67 -20.67 0.74 -8.58
N ASN A 68 -20.27 0.25 -7.40
CA ASN A 68 -20.65 -1.03 -6.82
C ASN A 68 -20.22 -2.28 -7.63
N TYR A 69 -19.12 -2.20 -8.36
CA TYR A 69 -18.50 -3.37 -8.96
C TYR A 69 -17.59 -4.07 -7.93
N TYR A 70 -17.72 -5.39 -7.79
CA TYR A 70 -16.80 -6.17 -6.95
C TYR A 70 -15.39 -6.13 -7.56
N ALA A 71 -14.46 -5.56 -6.83
CA ALA A 71 -13.11 -5.27 -7.32
C ALA A 71 -12.06 -6.30 -6.86
N GLY A 72 -12.50 -7.50 -6.50
CA GLY A 72 -11.62 -8.55 -5.99
C GLY A 72 -11.18 -8.32 -4.54
N GLU A 73 -10.13 -8.99 -4.11
CA GLU A 73 -9.57 -8.82 -2.78
C GLU A 73 -8.58 -7.65 -2.74
N ALA A 74 -8.56 -6.94 -1.60
CA ALA A 74 -7.55 -5.92 -1.35
C ALA A 74 -6.16 -6.56 -1.24
N SER A 75 -5.15 -5.85 -1.70
CA SER A 75 -3.76 -6.33 -1.68
C SER A 75 -2.79 -5.25 -1.24
N GLY A 76 -1.74 -5.68 -0.54
CA GLY A 76 -0.52 -4.92 -0.46
C GLY A 76 0.39 -5.20 -1.67
N VAL A 77 1.38 -4.35 -1.86
CA VAL A 77 2.29 -4.40 -3.00
C VAL A 77 3.73 -4.30 -2.52
N ILE A 78 4.57 -5.26 -2.91
CA ILE A 78 6.02 -5.13 -2.80
C ILE A 78 6.54 -4.76 -4.19
N LEU A 79 7.23 -3.63 -4.24
CA LEU A 79 7.87 -3.11 -5.43
C LEU A 79 9.39 -3.18 -5.27
N SER A 80 10.04 -3.99 -6.12
CA SER A 80 11.50 -4.10 -6.15
C SER A 80 12.04 -3.38 -7.38
N ILE A 81 12.71 -2.24 -7.16
CA ILE A 81 13.30 -1.39 -8.20
C ILE A 81 14.71 -0.98 -7.76
N ASP A 82 15.68 -1.05 -8.66
CA ASP A 82 17.07 -0.59 -8.45
C ASP A 82 17.70 -1.12 -7.15
N GLY A 83 17.41 -2.38 -6.82
CA GLY A 83 17.93 -3.03 -5.62
C GLY A 83 17.29 -2.59 -4.31
N LYS A 84 16.22 -1.82 -4.35
CA LYS A 84 15.38 -1.41 -3.21
C LYS A 84 14.07 -2.16 -3.19
N ASN A 85 13.58 -2.48 -2.00
CA ASN A 85 12.28 -3.10 -1.78
C ASN A 85 11.38 -2.15 -0.99
N LEU A 86 10.30 -1.72 -1.62
CA LEU A 86 9.26 -0.90 -1.03
C LEU A 86 8.01 -1.74 -0.83
N TYR A 87 7.53 -1.84 0.40
CA TYR A 87 6.26 -2.47 0.72
C TYR A 87 5.20 -1.42 1.00
N HIS A 88 4.22 -1.32 0.12
CA HIS A 88 2.99 -0.56 0.37
C HIS A 88 1.94 -1.55 0.85
N THR A 89 1.51 -1.44 2.11
CA THR A 89 0.61 -2.44 2.71
C THR A 89 -0.79 -2.45 2.09
N GLY A 90 -1.14 -1.41 1.36
CA GLY A 90 -2.54 -1.11 1.04
C GLY A 90 -3.31 -0.74 2.32
N ASP A 91 -4.61 -0.66 2.21
CA ASP A 91 -5.48 -0.60 3.37
C ASP A 91 -5.60 -1.99 3.99
N THR A 92 -5.28 -2.07 5.26
CA THR A 92 -5.28 -3.35 5.98
C THR A 92 -5.37 -3.16 7.49
N GLY A 93 -5.95 -4.14 8.17
CA GLY A 93 -5.70 -4.39 9.58
C GLY A 93 -4.33 -5.03 9.80
N LEU A 94 -3.92 -5.19 11.07
CA LEU A 94 -2.71 -5.91 11.46
C LEU A 94 -2.90 -7.42 11.24
N PHE A 95 -1.86 -8.09 10.69
CA PHE A 95 -1.82 -9.54 10.58
C PHE A 95 -0.41 -10.08 10.78
N TYR A 96 -0.31 -11.32 11.27
CA TYR A 96 0.97 -11.87 11.71
C TYR A 96 1.92 -12.15 10.54
N ASP A 97 1.40 -12.48 9.36
CA ASP A 97 2.23 -12.81 8.18
C ASP A 97 3.01 -11.63 7.63
N MET A 98 2.80 -10.40 8.14
CA MET A 98 3.72 -9.27 7.90
C MET A 98 5.15 -9.62 8.32
N LYS A 99 5.33 -10.49 9.33
CA LYS A 99 6.63 -11.04 9.72
C LYS A 99 7.25 -11.87 8.59
N LEU A 100 6.47 -12.77 8.01
CA LEU A 100 6.92 -13.61 6.90
C LEU A 100 7.29 -12.78 5.66
N ILE A 101 6.53 -11.71 5.38
CA ILE A 101 6.84 -10.77 4.30
C ILE A 101 8.23 -10.17 4.49
N GLY A 102 8.53 -9.65 5.69
CA GLY A 102 9.82 -9.05 6.01
C GLY A 102 10.98 -10.04 6.02
N GLU A 103 10.74 -11.27 6.49
CA GLU A 103 11.75 -12.35 6.48
C GLU A 103 12.12 -12.80 5.06
N MET A 104 11.13 -12.89 4.17
CA MET A 104 11.35 -13.32 2.77
C MET A 104 11.89 -12.20 1.87
N THR A 105 11.58 -10.94 2.21
CA THR A 105 11.98 -9.79 1.40
C THR A 105 12.48 -8.69 2.33
N PRO A 106 13.80 -8.49 2.47
CA PRO A 106 14.35 -7.39 3.26
C PRO A 106 13.81 -6.04 2.75
N LEU A 107 13.04 -5.34 3.58
CA LEU A 107 12.33 -4.12 3.20
C LEU A 107 13.18 -2.87 3.48
N ASP A 108 13.39 -2.04 2.46
CA ASP A 108 14.02 -0.73 2.64
C ASP A 108 12.98 0.29 3.15
N TYR A 109 11.77 0.23 2.60
CA TYR A 109 10.66 1.14 2.94
C TYR A 109 9.37 0.36 3.15
N MET A 110 8.57 0.81 4.12
CA MET A 110 7.22 0.31 4.35
C MET A 110 6.27 1.50 4.48
N LEU A 111 5.29 1.60 3.57
CA LEU A 111 4.19 2.55 3.64
C LEU A 111 3.00 1.84 4.26
N LEU A 112 2.42 2.40 5.34
CA LEU A 112 1.36 1.74 6.09
C LEU A 112 0.36 2.74 6.68
N PRO A 113 -0.94 2.39 6.75
CA PRO A 113 -1.96 3.26 7.30
C PRO A 113 -1.83 3.37 8.82
N ILE A 114 -2.18 4.55 9.35
CA ILE A 114 -2.22 4.82 10.80
C ILE A 114 -3.53 5.50 11.25
N GLY A 115 -4.51 5.60 10.36
CA GLY A 115 -5.73 6.39 10.57
C GLY A 115 -6.75 5.75 11.50
N ASP A 116 -6.58 4.48 11.88
CA ASP A 116 -7.57 3.72 12.66
C ASP A 116 -8.91 3.59 11.92
N ASN A 117 -9.98 3.26 12.61
CA ASN A 117 -11.36 3.10 12.16
C ASN A 117 -11.55 2.17 10.92
N TYR A 118 -10.86 2.41 9.82
CA TYR A 118 -10.93 1.58 8.59
C TYR A 118 -9.71 0.69 8.39
N THR A 119 -8.61 1.00 9.04
CA THR A 119 -7.30 0.35 8.88
C THR A 119 -6.60 0.22 10.24
N MET A 120 -5.28 -0.01 10.24
CA MET A 120 -4.50 0.02 11.47
C MET A 120 -4.52 1.43 12.09
N GLY A 121 -4.63 1.49 13.42
CA GLY A 121 -4.24 2.64 14.22
C GLY A 121 -2.75 2.60 14.57
N ILE A 122 -2.25 3.64 15.27
CA ILE A 122 -0.81 3.77 15.59
C ILE A 122 -0.26 2.52 16.30
N THR A 123 -1.00 1.95 17.26
CA THR A 123 -0.53 0.78 18.02
C THR A 123 -0.29 -0.43 17.11
N ASP A 124 -1.25 -0.73 16.24
CA ASP A 124 -1.15 -1.84 15.30
C ASP A 124 -0.10 -1.57 14.23
N ALA A 125 -0.01 -0.34 13.75
CA ALA A 125 0.99 0.06 12.76
C ALA A 125 2.43 -0.05 13.30
N VAL A 126 2.67 0.34 14.56
CA VAL A 126 3.98 0.12 15.21
C VAL A 126 4.30 -1.37 15.33
N LYS A 127 3.30 -2.20 15.66
CA LYS A 127 3.47 -3.66 15.70
C LYS A 127 3.72 -4.25 14.31
N ALA A 128 3.08 -3.72 13.28
CA ALA A 128 3.34 -4.10 11.88
C ALA A 128 4.79 -3.79 11.47
N VAL A 129 5.32 -2.63 11.86
CA VAL A 129 6.73 -2.27 11.64
C VAL A 129 7.68 -3.23 12.38
N GLU A 130 7.36 -3.60 13.62
CA GLU A 130 8.15 -4.60 14.37
C GLU A 130 8.16 -5.95 13.64
N LEU A 131 7.01 -6.42 13.15
CA LEU A 131 6.87 -7.71 12.46
C LEU A 131 7.58 -7.71 11.11
N ALA A 132 7.28 -6.73 10.26
CA ALA A 132 7.84 -6.65 8.90
C ALA A 132 9.30 -6.19 8.86
N ASN A 133 9.78 -5.57 9.92
CA ASN A 133 11.16 -5.17 10.14
C ASN A 133 11.78 -4.31 9.01
N PRO A 134 11.09 -3.30 8.46
CA PRO A 134 11.66 -2.42 7.42
C PRO A 134 12.80 -1.56 7.98
N LYS A 135 13.66 -1.03 7.10
CA LYS A 135 14.65 0.00 7.47
C LYS A 135 13.97 1.33 7.79
N THR A 136 12.94 1.68 7.01
CA THR A 136 12.23 2.96 7.14
C THR A 136 10.72 2.74 7.01
N ALA A 137 9.95 3.28 7.95
CA ALA A 137 8.49 3.29 7.92
C ALA A 137 7.97 4.69 7.53
N ILE A 138 6.92 4.74 6.71
CA ILE A 138 6.28 5.96 6.24
C ILE A 138 4.78 5.83 6.51
N PRO A 139 4.20 6.62 7.43
CA PRO A 139 2.78 6.57 7.71
C PRO A 139 1.98 7.19 6.57
N MET A 140 0.84 6.60 6.27
CA MET A 140 -0.12 7.08 5.28
C MET A 140 -1.56 6.92 5.78
N HIS A 141 -2.55 7.33 4.98
CA HIS A 141 -3.97 7.13 5.20
C HIS A 141 -4.45 7.62 6.58
N TYR A 142 -4.18 8.91 6.88
CA TYR A 142 -4.62 9.59 8.10
C TYR A 142 -4.93 11.06 7.81
N ASN A 143 -5.76 11.67 8.65
CA ASN A 143 -6.12 13.10 8.65
C ASN A 143 -6.82 13.63 7.37
N THR A 144 -7.26 12.76 6.45
CA THR A 144 -8.02 13.15 5.25
C THR A 144 -9.53 13.08 5.45
N PHE A 145 -9.99 12.28 6.42
CA PHE A 145 -11.38 12.21 6.87
C PHE A 145 -11.45 12.44 8.39
N PRO A 146 -12.56 12.98 8.92
CA PRO A 146 -12.66 13.22 10.37
C PRO A 146 -12.46 11.98 11.24
N VAL A 147 -12.90 10.80 10.76
CA VAL A 147 -12.85 9.54 11.52
C VAL A 147 -11.48 8.85 11.51
N ILE A 148 -10.56 9.32 10.68
CA ILE A 148 -9.18 8.78 10.59
C ILE A 148 -8.14 9.79 11.09
N HIS A 149 -8.52 10.60 12.08
CA HIS A 149 -7.61 11.54 12.72
C HIS A 149 -6.56 10.80 13.56
N SER A 150 -5.27 11.05 13.28
CA SER A 150 -4.14 10.37 13.93
C SER A 150 -2.93 11.30 14.00
N ASP A 151 -2.09 11.13 15.04
CA ASP A 151 -0.85 11.90 15.21
C ASP A 151 0.36 11.15 14.60
N PRO A 152 0.86 11.57 13.44
CA PRO A 152 2.00 10.91 12.80
C PRO A 152 3.32 11.09 13.55
N GLU A 153 3.46 12.11 14.40
CA GLU A 153 4.66 12.30 15.21
C GLU A 153 4.68 11.32 16.40
N GLU A 154 3.53 10.97 16.96
CA GLU A 154 3.42 9.87 17.93
C GLU A 154 3.85 8.55 17.28
N PHE A 155 3.33 8.23 16.08
CA PHE A 155 3.76 7.04 15.33
C PHE A 155 5.27 7.03 15.14
N LYS A 156 5.84 8.13 14.63
CA LYS A 156 7.29 8.25 14.39
C LYS A 156 8.09 7.99 15.66
N LYS A 157 7.76 8.66 16.76
CA LYS A 157 8.43 8.48 18.05
C LYS A 157 8.40 7.02 18.51
N ARG A 158 7.27 6.35 18.38
CA ARG A 158 7.14 4.93 18.78
C ARG A 158 7.94 3.99 17.88
N VAL A 159 7.98 4.23 16.57
CA VAL A 159 8.82 3.47 15.63
C VAL A 159 10.31 3.66 15.92
N GLU A 160 10.73 4.88 16.25
CA GLU A 160 12.12 5.18 16.61
C GLU A 160 12.56 4.47 17.89
N THR A 161 11.65 4.17 18.84
CA THR A 161 11.97 3.35 20.02
C THR A 161 12.29 1.88 19.68
N LEU A 162 11.87 1.40 18.49
CA LEU A 162 12.24 0.08 17.97
C LEU A 162 13.61 0.09 17.27
N GLY A 163 14.33 1.21 17.26
CA GLY A 163 15.60 1.38 16.53
C GLY A 163 15.40 1.47 15.01
N LYS A 164 14.19 1.82 14.53
CA LYS A 164 13.86 1.98 13.13
C LYS A 164 13.72 3.45 12.76
N LYS A 165 13.90 3.77 11.49
CA LYS A 165 13.66 5.12 10.97
C LYS A 165 12.17 5.28 10.62
N ALA A 166 11.59 6.44 10.95
CA ALA A 166 10.29 6.83 10.44
C ALA A 166 10.36 8.21 9.78
N ILE A 167 9.67 8.36 8.66
CA ILE A 167 9.61 9.61 7.90
C ILE A 167 8.14 10.01 7.77
N VAL A 168 7.78 11.15 8.33
CA VAL A 168 6.47 11.77 8.13
C VAL A 168 6.60 12.75 6.96
N LEU A 169 5.86 12.47 5.87
CA LEU A 169 5.86 13.32 4.67
C LEU A 169 4.69 14.31 4.72
N LYS A 170 4.95 15.53 4.31
CA LYS A 170 3.90 16.53 4.04
C LYS A 170 3.30 16.28 2.64
N PHE A 171 2.07 16.72 2.42
CA PHE A 171 1.47 16.68 1.09
C PHE A 171 2.36 17.39 0.06
N GLY A 172 2.63 16.74 -1.07
CA GLY A 172 3.52 17.25 -2.10
C GLY A 172 5.03 17.16 -1.80
N GLN A 173 5.40 16.63 -0.64
CA GLN A 173 6.82 16.39 -0.33
C GLN A 173 7.33 15.12 -1.00
N GLU A 174 8.52 15.19 -1.56
CA GLU A 174 9.21 14.07 -2.20
C GLU A 174 10.45 13.67 -1.41
N ILE A 175 10.78 12.38 -1.49
CA ILE A 175 12.06 11.83 -1.00
C ILE A 175 12.67 10.96 -2.10
N LEU A 176 13.99 10.97 -2.20
CA LEU A 176 14.71 10.00 -3.01
C LEU A 176 14.85 8.69 -2.21
N LEU A 177 14.48 7.59 -2.83
CA LEU A 177 14.53 6.24 -2.26
C LEU A 177 15.92 5.60 -2.42
#